data_f05dcd437a94d4ef6c37b797e910bbab
#
_entry.id   f05dcd437a94d4ef6c37b797e910bbab
#
_cell.length_a   1.000
_cell.length_b   1.000
_cell.length_c   1.000
_cell.angle_alpha   90.00
_cell.angle_beta   90.00
_cell.angle_gamma   90.00
#
_symmetry.space_group_name_H-M   'P 1'
#
loop_
_entity.id
_entity.type
_entity.pdbx_description
1 polymer ?
#
loop_
_entity_poly.entity_id
_entity_poly.type
_entity_poly.pdbx_seq_one_letter_code
_entity_poly.pdbx_strand_id
1 'polypeptide(L)'
;MGSTFLINGLLRGVSHEQPLDLAILREYGISPAMAGYYARTGWLVRMAKGVYCVAGARLDRDQSLVFLQGRIEGLHVGGRTALAWQGVRQYLEAQERLTMWAPVRGDLPEWFTERFPGSLTSLSLFDDATKEAGIVTPPAVTDGVRVSSRERALLELLREVRTALQLQEARELLFATLGLRPAVLGELLTGCTSVKTVRLFLMWATEAGNVDVDALRDRFDLPTGSASRWIGTLADGTK
;
A
#
# COMPACT_ATOMS: atom_id res chain seq x y z
N MET A 1 14.81 -12.65 -40.09
CA MET A 1 13.52 -11.91 -40.15
C MET A 1 12.65 -12.05 -38.88
N GLY A 2 12.83 -13.05 -38.03
CA GLY A 2 11.96 -13.25 -36.86
C GLY A 2 12.09 -12.24 -35.71
N SER A 3 13.29 -11.74 -35.43
CA SER A 3 13.55 -10.90 -34.24
C SER A 3 12.84 -9.53 -34.31
N THR A 4 12.89 -8.85 -35.43
CA THR A 4 12.23 -7.54 -35.62
C THR A 4 10.70 -7.65 -35.58
N PHE A 5 10.16 -8.78 -36.04
CA PHE A 5 8.71 -9.03 -36.00
C PHE A 5 8.20 -9.17 -34.56
N LEU A 6 8.92 -9.90 -33.72
CA LEU A 6 8.51 -10.12 -32.30
C LEU A 6 8.55 -8.83 -31.49
N ILE A 7 9.61 -8.02 -31.62
CA ILE A 7 9.68 -6.75 -30.88
C ILE A 7 8.60 -5.76 -31.35
N ASN A 8 8.32 -5.69 -32.65
CA ASN A 8 7.22 -4.86 -33.15
C ASN A 8 5.85 -5.34 -32.67
N GLY A 9 5.63 -6.66 -32.53
CA GLY A 9 4.45 -7.23 -31.91
C GLY A 9 4.30 -6.78 -30.45
N LEU A 10 5.36 -6.89 -29.68
CA LEU A 10 5.39 -6.40 -28.29
C LEU A 10 5.04 -4.91 -28.23
N LEU A 11 5.75 -4.06 -28.98
CA LEU A 11 5.56 -2.60 -28.94
C LEU A 11 4.15 -2.14 -29.33
N ARG A 12 3.41 -2.95 -30.10
CA ARG A 12 2.00 -2.66 -30.44
C ARG A 12 1.00 -3.20 -29.43
N GLY A 13 1.38 -4.27 -28.72
CA GLY A 13 0.46 -5.02 -27.85
C GLY A 13 0.54 -4.67 -26.39
N VAL A 14 1.62 -4.02 -25.93
CA VAL A 14 1.77 -3.64 -24.53
C VAL A 14 1.62 -2.13 -24.31
N SER A 15 1.16 -1.76 -23.11
CA SER A 15 1.30 -0.37 -22.68
C SER A 15 2.78 -0.03 -22.51
N HIS A 16 3.21 1.10 -23.10
CA HIS A 16 4.58 1.57 -22.92
C HIS A 16 4.83 2.14 -21.52
N GLU A 17 3.78 2.34 -20.74
CA GLU A 17 3.85 2.93 -19.40
C GLU A 17 3.96 1.87 -18.30
N GLN A 18 3.96 0.58 -18.66
CA GLN A 18 4.04 -0.52 -17.70
C GLN A 18 5.43 -1.18 -17.67
N PRO A 19 5.84 -1.72 -16.51
CA PRO A 19 6.96 -2.65 -16.44
C PRO A 19 6.63 -3.97 -17.15
N LEU A 20 7.67 -4.57 -17.74
CA LEU A 20 7.57 -5.85 -18.46
C LEU A 20 8.45 -6.89 -17.77
N ASP A 21 7.90 -8.04 -17.44
CA ASP A 21 8.70 -9.17 -16.99
C ASP A 21 8.89 -10.23 -18.07
N LEU A 22 9.62 -11.28 -17.70
CA LEU A 22 9.85 -12.41 -18.60
C LEU A 22 8.56 -13.20 -18.92
N ALA A 23 7.50 -13.12 -18.08
CA ALA A 23 6.22 -13.77 -18.38
C ALA A 23 5.51 -13.02 -19.51
N ILE A 24 5.34 -11.71 -19.35
CA ILE A 24 4.79 -10.83 -20.41
C ILE A 24 5.59 -10.96 -21.71
N LEU A 25 6.93 -10.92 -21.65
CA LEU A 25 7.77 -11.03 -22.83
C LEU A 25 7.61 -12.37 -23.56
N ARG A 26 7.40 -13.48 -22.83
CA ARG A 26 7.14 -14.81 -23.43
C ARG A 26 5.81 -14.88 -24.19
N GLU A 27 4.78 -14.15 -23.76
CA GLU A 27 3.50 -14.08 -24.50
C GLU A 27 3.68 -13.55 -25.91
N TYR A 28 4.71 -12.70 -26.11
CA TYR A 28 5.13 -12.19 -27.43
C TYR A 28 6.24 -13.02 -28.09
N GLY A 29 6.54 -14.22 -27.57
CA GLY A 29 7.58 -15.10 -28.10
C GLY A 29 9.02 -14.66 -27.82
N ILE A 30 9.23 -13.71 -26.89
CA ILE A 30 10.54 -13.16 -26.54
C ILE A 30 11.15 -13.98 -25.41
N SER A 31 12.20 -14.73 -25.69
CA SER A 31 12.95 -15.49 -24.69
C SER A 31 13.81 -14.56 -23.81
N PRO A 32 14.30 -15.03 -22.63
CA PRO A 32 15.22 -14.25 -21.80
C PRO A 32 16.51 -13.79 -22.54
N ALA A 33 17.04 -14.63 -23.42
CA ALA A 33 18.20 -14.29 -24.25
C ALA A 33 17.89 -13.17 -25.25
N MET A 34 16.70 -13.23 -25.86
CA MET A 34 16.22 -12.17 -26.77
C MET A 34 15.92 -10.87 -26.02
N ALA A 35 15.34 -10.94 -24.82
CA ALA A 35 15.14 -9.75 -23.98
C ALA A 35 16.48 -9.06 -23.66
N GLY A 36 17.53 -9.85 -23.35
CA GLY A 36 18.88 -9.34 -23.18
C GLY A 36 19.46 -8.72 -24.46
N TYR A 37 19.19 -9.30 -25.62
CA TYR A 37 19.57 -8.74 -26.90
C TYR A 37 18.86 -7.41 -27.17
N TYR A 38 17.53 -7.33 -26.98
CA TYR A 38 16.77 -6.09 -27.16
C TYR A 38 17.17 -4.99 -26.19
N ALA A 39 17.59 -5.35 -24.97
CA ALA A 39 18.16 -4.37 -24.04
C ALA A 39 19.51 -3.81 -24.53
N ARG A 40 20.39 -4.64 -25.11
CA ARG A 40 21.67 -4.17 -25.69
C ARG A 40 21.50 -3.35 -26.96
N THR A 41 20.47 -3.62 -27.74
CA THR A 41 20.18 -2.91 -29.01
C THR A 41 19.26 -1.71 -28.82
N GLY A 42 18.89 -1.36 -27.58
CA GLY A 42 18.16 -0.14 -27.27
C GLY A 42 16.65 -0.19 -27.52
N TRP A 43 16.06 -1.35 -27.73
CA TRP A 43 14.60 -1.50 -27.83
C TRP A 43 13.93 -1.58 -26.44
N LEU A 44 14.62 -2.19 -25.50
CA LEU A 44 14.19 -2.29 -24.10
C LEU A 44 15.23 -1.67 -23.19
N VAL A 45 14.81 -1.23 -22.02
CA VAL A 45 15.70 -0.86 -20.90
C VAL A 45 15.54 -1.90 -19.81
N ARG A 46 16.65 -2.49 -19.36
CA ARG A 46 16.65 -3.41 -18.22
C ARG A 46 16.67 -2.61 -16.93
N MET A 47 15.61 -2.70 -16.13
CA MET A 47 15.46 -1.99 -14.87
C MET A 47 15.95 -2.80 -13.67
N ALA A 48 15.74 -4.13 -13.71
CA ALA A 48 16.21 -5.09 -12.71
C ALA A 48 16.40 -6.47 -13.34
N LYS A 49 16.80 -7.46 -12.56
CA LYS A 49 16.89 -8.85 -13.04
C LYS A 49 15.52 -9.35 -13.49
N GLY A 50 15.36 -9.58 -14.79
CA GLY A 50 14.11 -10.06 -15.37
C GLY A 50 13.00 -9.01 -15.51
N VAL A 51 13.28 -7.74 -15.23
CA VAL A 51 12.33 -6.63 -15.35
C VAL A 51 12.86 -5.62 -16.36
N TYR A 52 12.01 -5.25 -17.29
CA TYR A 52 12.32 -4.36 -18.41
C TYR A 52 11.24 -3.29 -18.57
N CYS A 53 11.51 -2.26 -19.35
CA CYS A 53 10.51 -1.38 -19.93
C CYS A 53 10.87 -1.09 -21.40
N VAL A 54 9.92 -0.58 -22.16
CA VAL A 54 10.17 -0.11 -23.52
C VAL A 54 11.14 1.08 -23.47
N ALA A 55 12.08 1.16 -24.39
CA ALA A 55 13.03 2.27 -24.44
C ALA A 55 12.28 3.60 -24.66
N GLY A 56 12.63 4.62 -23.88
CA GLY A 56 11.96 5.92 -23.90
C GLY A 56 10.60 5.95 -23.16
N ALA A 57 10.16 4.84 -22.60
CA ALA A 57 8.91 4.77 -21.84
C ALA A 57 8.95 5.65 -20.57
N ARG A 58 7.84 6.33 -20.31
CA ARG A 58 7.58 6.97 -19.03
C ARG A 58 6.63 6.08 -18.25
N LEU A 59 7.18 5.35 -17.27
CA LEU A 59 6.36 4.45 -16.45
C LEU A 59 5.27 5.22 -15.72
N ASP A 60 4.06 4.67 -15.76
CA ASP A 60 2.93 5.12 -14.97
C ASP A 60 3.01 4.54 -13.56
N ARG A 61 2.59 5.32 -12.56
CA ARG A 61 2.60 4.93 -11.15
C ARG A 61 1.70 3.72 -10.89
N ASP A 62 0.47 3.80 -11.35
CA ASP A 62 -0.55 2.80 -11.03
C ASP A 62 -0.26 1.48 -11.73
N GLN A 63 0.17 1.52 -13.00
CA GLN A 63 0.61 0.31 -13.71
C GLN A 63 1.85 -0.33 -13.06
N SER A 64 2.76 0.49 -12.55
CA SER A 64 3.93 0.01 -11.78
C SER A 64 3.52 -0.62 -10.45
N LEU A 65 2.50 -0.06 -9.77
CA LEU A 65 1.92 -0.63 -8.55
C LEU A 65 1.24 -1.98 -8.83
N VAL A 66 0.38 -2.08 -9.83
CA VAL A 66 -0.25 -3.34 -10.24
C VAL A 66 0.80 -4.41 -10.53
N PHE A 67 1.86 -4.03 -11.27
CA PHE A 67 2.98 -4.93 -11.55
C PHE A 67 3.68 -5.43 -10.29
N LEU A 68 3.95 -4.58 -9.30
CA LEU A 68 4.58 -4.98 -8.04
C LEU A 68 3.64 -5.81 -7.16
N GLN A 69 2.37 -5.42 -7.08
CA GLN A 69 1.34 -6.09 -6.29
C GLN A 69 1.05 -7.51 -6.79
N GLY A 70 1.24 -7.77 -8.08
CA GLY A 70 1.20 -9.13 -8.63
C GLY A 70 2.42 -10.01 -8.29
N ARG A 71 3.48 -9.46 -7.66
CA ARG A 71 4.76 -10.15 -7.35
C ARG A 71 5.12 -10.18 -5.89
N ILE A 72 4.64 -9.24 -5.14
CA ILE A 72 4.90 -9.14 -3.69
C ILE A 72 3.58 -9.45 -3.01
N GLU A 73 3.53 -10.60 -2.35
CA GLU A 73 2.32 -11.07 -1.65
C GLU A 73 1.82 -10.02 -0.64
N GLY A 74 0.53 -9.72 -0.70
CA GLY A 74 -0.13 -8.78 0.22
C GLY A 74 0.30 -7.32 0.07
N LEU A 75 1.12 -6.97 -0.96
CA LEU A 75 1.51 -5.58 -1.19
C LEU A 75 0.28 -4.72 -1.51
N HIS A 76 0.17 -3.60 -0.82
CA HIS A 76 -0.87 -2.60 -1.06
C HIS A 76 -0.41 -1.20 -0.64
N VAL A 77 -1.08 -0.19 -1.15
CA VAL A 77 -0.91 1.19 -0.68
C VAL A 77 -1.73 1.37 0.58
N GLY A 78 -1.10 1.82 1.67
CA GLY A 78 -1.74 1.90 2.98
C GLY A 78 -1.52 3.23 3.69
N GLY A 79 -1.93 3.27 4.95
CA GLY A 79 -1.69 4.37 5.85
C GLY A 79 -2.08 5.74 5.28
N ARG A 80 -1.17 6.71 5.44
CA ARG A 80 -1.37 8.10 5.00
C ARG A 80 -1.70 8.24 3.52
N THR A 81 -1.00 7.53 2.64
CA THR A 81 -1.23 7.59 1.19
C THR A 81 -2.62 7.11 0.83
N ALA A 82 -3.07 5.99 1.41
CA ALA A 82 -4.41 5.46 1.17
C ALA A 82 -5.51 6.42 1.63
N LEU A 83 -5.33 7.08 2.78
CA LEU A 83 -6.23 8.14 3.26
C LEU A 83 -6.27 9.31 2.30
N ALA A 84 -5.10 9.79 1.85
CA ALA A 84 -4.98 10.92 0.94
C ALA A 84 -5.69 10.65 -0.41
N TRP A 85 -5.55 9.44 -0.96
CA TRP A 85 -6.21 9.04 -2.22
C TRP A 85 -7.74 8.91 -2.08
N GLN A 86 -8.24 8.77 -0.86
CA GLN A 86 -9.67 8.74 -0.54
C GLN A 86 -10.20 10.08 -0.01
N GLY A 87 -9.44 11.19 -0.20
CA GLY A 87 -9.84 12.54 0.12
C GLY A 87 -9.59 12.99 1.56
N VAL A 88 -8.94 12.16 2.40
CA VAL A 88 -8.58 12.51 3.78
C VAL A 88 -7.14 12.98 3.80
N ARG A 89 -6.93 14.29 3.79
CA ARG A 89 -5.60 14.94 3.79
C ARG A 89 -5.57 16.05 4.81
N GLN A 90 -4.41 16.25 5.43
CA GLN A 90 -4.18 17.38 6.31
C GLN A 90 -3.32 18.46 5.66
N TYR A 91 -2.29 18.06 4.94
CA TYR A 91 -1.37 18.95 4.23
C TYR A 91 -1.16 18.51 2.80
N LEU A 92 -0.88 19.48 1.91
CA LEU A 92 -0.40 19.19 0.56
C LEU A 92 1.11 19.00 0.63
N GLU A 93 1.57 17.79 0.47
CA GLU A 93 3.01 17.52 0.33
C GLU A 93 3.49 18.04 -1.03
N ALA A 94 4.66 18.70 -1.04
CA ALA A 94 5.27 19.17 -2.30
C ALA A 94 5.64 18.01 -3.24
N GLN A 95 5.93 16.84 -2.69
CA GLN A 95 6.17 15.60 -3.40
C GLN A 95 5.48 14.45 -2.66
N GLU A 96 4.61 13.73 -3.36
CA GLU A 96 3.94 12.55 -2.81
C GLU A 96 4.96 11.46 -2.47
N ARG A 97 4.91 10.94 -1.25
CA ARG A 97 5.66 9.76 -0.82
C ARG A 97 4.70 8.62 -0.54
N LEU A 98 4.86 7.53 -1.26
CA LEU A 98 3.98 6.38 -1.13
C LEU A 98 4.27 5.62 0.18
N THR A 99 3.23 5.37 0.96
CA THR A 99 3.28 4.44 2.09
C THR A 99 2.70 3.11 1.62
N MET A 100 3.54 2.08 1.62
CA MET A 100 3.15 0.74 1.18
C MET A 100 3.32 -0.27 2.30
N TRP A 101 2.48 -1.28 2.29
CA TRP A 101 2.47 -2.35 3.28
C TRP A 101 2.53 -3.72 2.62
N ALA A 102 3.28 -4.65 3.21
CA ALA A 102 3.28 -6.06 2.83
C ALA A 102 3.70 -6.93 4.03
N PRO A 103 3.21 -8.17 4.17
CA PRO A 103 3.60 -9.07 5.24
C PRO A 103 4.98 -9.71 5.03
N VAL A 104 5.66 -9.38 3.93
CA VAL A 104 6.95 -9.95 3.53
C VAL A 104 8.11 -9.02 3.88
N ARG A 105 9.28 -9.59 4.20
CA ARG A 105 10.50 -8.81 4.41
C ARG A 105 11.11 -8.40 3.06
N GLY A 106 11.64 -7.20 3.00
CA GLY A 106 12.34 -6.68 1.82
C GLY A 106 12.13 -5.19 1.66
N ASP A 107 12.69 -4.68 0.57
CA ASP A 107 12.57 -3.29 0.17
C ASP A 107 11.84 -3.21 -1.18
N LEU A 108 11.27 -2.04 -1.47
CA LEU A 108 10.77 -1.76 -2.80
C LEU A 108 11.92 -1.71 -3.80
N PRO A 109 11.74 -2.21 -5.04
CA PRO A 109 12.80 -2.15 -6.04
C PRO A 109 13.26 -0.72 -6.32
N GLU A 110 14.58 -0.53 -6.49
CA GLU A 110 15.20 0.76 -6.74
C GLU A 110 14.60 1.47 -7.97
N TRP A 111 14.35 0.73 -9.07
CA TRP A 111 13.73 1.28 -10.27
C TRP A 111 12.35 1.90 -10.01
N PHE A 112 11.63 1.42 -8.97
CA PHE A 112 10.34 1.96 -8.57
C PHE A 112 10.52 3.20 -7.68
N THR A 113 11.34 3.11 -6.63
CA THR A 113 11.52 4.20 -5.65
C THR A 113 12.23 5.42 -6.20
N GLU A 114 13.07 5.26 -7.22
CA GLU A 114 13.67 6.38 -7.97
C GLU A 114 12.63 7.24 -8.70
N ARG A 115 11.55 6.61 -9.17
CA ARG A 115 10.47 7.29 -9.92
C ARG A 115 9.31 7.70 -9.04
N PHE A 116 8.97 6.85 -8.10
CA PHE A 116 7.86 6.99 -7.17
C PHE A 116 8.36 6.85 -5.74
N PRO A 117 8.85 7.94 -5.12
CA PRO A 117 9.40 7.90 -3.77
C PRO A 117 8.40 7.29 -2.79
N GLY A 118 8.86 6.36 -1.97
CA GLY A 118 7.99 5.67 -1.02
C GLY A 118 8.77 4.80 -0.05
N SER A 119 8.04 4.23 0.90
CA SER A 119 8.55 3.29 1.89
C SER A 119 7.66 2.07 1.99
N LEU A 120 8.25 0.94 2.35
CA LEU A 120 7.55 -0.32 2.62
C LEU A 120 7.57 -0.62 4.12
N THR A 121 6.39 -0.81 4.70
CA THR A 121 6.24 -1.36 6.04
C THR A 121 6.07 -2.87 5.94
N SER A 122 7.12 -3.60 6.31
CA SER A 122 7.15 -5.08 6.28
C SER A 122 6.55 -5.63 7.57
N LEU A 123 5.22 -5.61 7.68
CA LEU A 123 4.47 -6.02 8.87
C LEU A 123 3.11 -6.61 8.50
N SER A 124 2.72 -7.70 9.16
CA SER A 124 1.34 -8.18 9.20
C SER A 124 0.63 -7.56 10.41
N LEU A 125 -0.24 -6.57 10.17
CA LEU A 125 -1.03 -5.94 11.24
C LEU A 125 -2.28 -6.75 11.57
N PHE A 126 -2.75 -7.54 10.64
CA PHE A 126 -3.97 -8.33 10.74
C PHE A 126 -3.66 -9.82 10.66
N ASP A 127 -4.49 -10.63 11.28
CA ASP A 127 -4.41 -12.09 11.23
C ASP A 127 -4.77 -12.65 9.83
N ASP A 128 -4.60 -13.97 9.67
CA ASP A 128 -4.85 -14.63 8.39
C ASP A 128 -6.31 -14.55 7.92
N ALA A 129 -7.26 -14.47 8.85
CA ALA A 129 -8.68 -14.38 8.53
C ALA A 129 -9.07 -13.01 7.98
N THR A 130 -8.38 -11.95 8.43
CA THR A 130 -8.71 -10.55 8.12
C THR A 130 -7.63 -9.83 7.28
N LYS A 131 -6.56 -10.52 6.88
CA LYS A 131 -5.45 -9.92 6.12
C LYS A 131 -5.86 -9.24 4.81
N GLU A 132 -6.94 -9.68 4.18
CA GLU A 132 -7.49 -9.08 2.96
C GLU A 132 -8.67 -8.12 3.23
N ALA A 133 -9.18 -8.07 4.46
CA ALA A 133 -10.26 -7.17 4.82
C ALA A 133 -9.86 -5.70 4.62
N GLY A 134 -10.78 -4.91 4.08
CA GLY A 134 -10.53 -3.50 3.84
C GLY A 134 -9.52 -3.19 2.73
N ILE A 135 -9.17 -4.14 1.85
CA ILE A 135 -8.44 -3.84 0.60
C ILE A 135 -9.46 -3.49 -0.48
N VAL A 136 -9.26 -2.36 -1.14
CA VAL A 136 -10.16 -1.79 -2.15
C VAL A 136 -9.38 -1.22 -3.34
N THR A 137 -10.08 -0.91 -4.43
CA THR A 137 -9.56 -0.08 -5.52
C THR A 137 -10.39 1.21 -5.56
N PRO A 138 -9.89 2.34 -5.02
CA PRO A 138 -10.63 3.58 -5.02
C PRO A 138 -10.71 4.19 -6.43
N PRO A 139 -11.75 5.01 -6.74
CA PRO A 139 -11.95 5.61 -8.06
C PRO A 139 -10.79 6.51 -8.54
N ALA A 140 -9.93 6.95 -7.63
CA ALA A 140 -8.80 7.84 -7.92
C ALA A 140 -7.58 7.14 -8.53
N VAL A 141 -7.61 5.80 -8.65
CA VAL A 141 -6.50 5.00 -9.19
C VAL A 141 -6.99 4.05 -10.28
N THR A 142 -6.05 3.54 -11.07
CA THR A 142 -6.34 2.56 -12.12
C THR A 142 -6.87 1.26 -11.51
N ASP A 143 -7.78 0.60 -12.23
CA ASP A 143 -8.32 -0.70 -11.83
C ASP A 143 -7.21 -1.73 -11.58
N GLY A 144 -7.37 -2.51 -10.51
CA GLY A 144 -6.40 -3.49 -10.06
C GLY A 144 -5.38 -2.97 -9.04
N VAL A 145 -5.27 -1.65 -8.81
CA VAL A 145 -4.42 -1.12 -7.73
C VAL A 145 -5.05 -1.41 -6.36
N ARG A 146 -4.34 -2.16 -5.53
CA ARG A 146 -4.75 -2.54 -4.17
C ARG A 146 -4.41 -1.43 -3.19
N VAL A 147 -5.42 -0.92 -2.51
CA VAL A 147 -5.32 0.21 -1.57
C VAL A 147 -6.10 -0.12 -0.29
N SER A 148 -5.60 0.29 0.86
CA SER A 148 -6.34 0.19 2.12
C SER A 148 -7.58 1.09 2.09
N SER A 149 -8.73 0.58 2.53
CA SER A 149 -9.90 1.40 2.84
C SER A 149 -9.57 2.40 3.96
N ARG A 150 -10.43 3.39 4.20
CA ARG A 150 -10.22 4.39 5.26
C ARG A 150 -10.04 3.73 6.63
N GLU A 151 -10.84 2.71 6.93
CA GLU A 151 -10.81 1.98 8.19
C GLU A 151 -9.46 1.29 8.40
N ARG A 152 -9.00 0.55 7.39
CA ARG A 152 -7.71 -0.14 7.42
C ARG A 152 -6.55 0.84 7.46
N ALA A 153 -6.57 1.86 6.61
CA ALA A 153 -5.52 2.87 6.50
C ALA A 153 -5.32 3.65 7.82
N LEU A 154 -6.39 3.91 8.59
CA LEU A 154 -6.28 4.49 9.93
C LEU A 154 -5.56 3.56 10.91
N LEU A 155 -5.88 2.27 10.92
CA LEU A 155 -5.20 1.32 11.81
C LEU A 155 -3.72 1.15 11.44
N GLU A 156 -3.39 1.12 10.16
CA GLU A 156 -2.02 1.11 9.65
C GLU A 156 -1.26 2.38 10.05
N LEU A 157 -1.87 3.55 9.86
CA LEU A 157 -1.29 4.83 10.28
C LEU A 157 -0.99 4.85 11.79
N LEU A 158 -1.96 4.43 12.63
CA LEU A 158 -1.78 4.38 14.08
C LEU A 158 -0.68 3.40 14.51
N ARG A 159 -0.50 2.32 13.77
CA ARG A 159 0.56 1.33 14.03
C ARG A 159 1.95 1.91 13.79
N GLU A 160 2.11 2.81 12.83
CA GLU A 160 3.38 3.44 12.46
C GLU A 160 3.81 4.60 13.38
N VAL A 161 2.92 5.09 14.24
CA VAL A 161 3.22 6.22 15.13
C VAL A 161 4.37 5.89 16.08
N ARG A 162 5.44 6.70 16.00
CA ARG A 162 6.68 6.60 16.81
C ARG A 162 7.09 7.90 17.48
N THR A 163 6.62 9.05 16.98
CA THR A 163 6.98 10.38 17.50
C THR A 163 5.73 11.17 17.86
N ALA A 164 5.88 12.21 18.69
CA ALA A 164 4.80 13.10 19.09
C ALA A 164 4.14 13.80 17.88
N LEU A 165 4.95 14.20 16.90
CA LEU A 165 4.44 14.83 15.67
C LEU A 165 3.56 13.85 14.86
N GLN A 166 4.02 12.60 14.68
CA GLN A 166 3.23 11.58 14.03
C GLN A 166 1.94 11.24 14.79
N LEU A 167 2.01 11.26 16.13
CA LEU A 167 0.85 11.05 16.99
C LEU A 167 -0.22 12.13 16.77
N GLN A 168 0.20 13.38 16.76
CA GLN A 168 -0.70 14.52 16.51
C GLN A 168 -1.32 14.42 15.12
N GLU A 169 -0.53 14.20 14.09
CA GLU A 169 -1.01 14.07 12.72
C GLU A 169 -1.99 12.90 12.55
N ALA A 170 -1.67 11.74 13.11
CA ALA A 170 -2.55 10.57 13.06
C ALA A 170 -3.89 10.83 13.75
N ARG A 171 -3.88 11.56 14.88
CA ARG A 171 -5.09 11.99 15.57
C ARG A 171 -5.94 12.90 14.70
N GLU A 172 -5.34 13.94 14.11
CA GLU A 172 -6.03 14.88 13.25
C GLU A 172 -6.64 14.21 12.01
N LEU A 173 -5.92 13.27 11.38
CA LEU A 173 -6.44 12.48 10.26
C LEU A 173 -7.61 11.59 10.67
N LEU A 174 -7.56 10.96 11.86
CA LEU A 174 -8.67 10.16 12.38
C LEU A 174 -9.90 11.05 12.62
N PHE A 175 -9.75 12.23 13.21
CA PHE A 175 -10.83 13.19 13.45
C PHE A 175 -11.43 13.72 12.16
N ALA A 176 -10.62 13.89 11.11
CA ALA A 176 -11.07 14.32 9.78
C ALA A 176 -11.75 13.20 8.98
N THR A 177 -11.58 11.93 9.38
CA THR A 177 -12.13 10.80 8.62
C THR A 177 -13.60 10.57 8.98
N LEU A 178 -14.46 10.84 8.02
CA LEU A 178 -15.90 10.61 8.14
C LEU A 178 -16.34 9.37 7.36
N GLY A 179 -17.53 8.84 7.70
CA GLY A 179 -18.16 7.75 6.96
C GLY A 179 -17.44 6.40 7.09
N LEU A 180 -16.82 6.15 8.24
CA LEU A 180 -16.27 4.83 8.59
C LEU A 180 -17.40 3.80 8.60
N ARG A 181 -17.16 2.62 8.01
CA ARG A 181 -18.12 1.52 7.94
C ARG A 181 -17.96 0.62 9.16
N PRO A 182 -18.95 0.57 10.10
CA PRO A 182 -18.79 -0.15 11.37
C PRO A 182 -18.51 -1.65 11.17
N ALA A 183 -19.10 -2.29 10.16
CA ALA A 183 -18.90 -3.71 9.91
C ALA A 183 -17.44 -4.01 9.48
N VAL A 184 -16.89 -3.24 8.56
CA VAL A 184 -15.49 -3.39 8.09
C VAL A 184 -14.52 -3.06 9.22
N LEU A 185 -14.81 -2.00 9.97
CA LEU A 185 -13.98 -1.58 11.09
C LEU A 185 -13.96 -2.63 12.21
N GLY A 186 -15.12 -3.19 12.56
CA GLY A 186 -15.23 -4.23 13.57
C GLY A 186 -14.46 -5.50 13.19
N GLU A 187 -14.57 -5.95 11.94
CA GLU A 187 -13.80 -7.06 11.39
C GLU A 187 -12.28 -6.80 11.50
N LEU A 188 -11.82 -5.63 11.05
CA LEU A 188 -10.41 -5.25 11.11
C LEU A 188 -9.89 -5.12 12.55
N LEU A 189 -10.67 -4.55 13.45
CA LEU A 189 -10.28 -4.43 14.86
C LEU A 189 -10.18 -5.80 15.53
N THR A 190 -11.11 -6.72 15.25
CA THR A 190 -11.09 -8.10 15.78
C THR A 190 -9.83 -8.84 15.33
N GLY A 191 -9.45 -8.75 14.05
CA GLY A 191 -8.25 -9.40 13.53
C GLY A 191 -6.95 -8.62 13.74
N CYS A 192 -7.00 -7.45 14.39
CA CYS A 192 -5.80 -6.63 14.61
C CYS A 192 -4.88 -7.23 15.66
N THR A 193 -3.64 -7.57 15.30
CA THR A 193 -2.64 -8.18 16.18
C THR A 193 -1.99 -7.20 17.16
N SER A 194 -2.28 -5.90 17.03
CA SER A 194 -1.69 -4.84 17.85
C SER A 194 -2.71 -4.26 18.85
N VAL A 195 -2.71 -4.74 20.07
CA VAL A 195 -3.54 -4.19 21.18
C VAL A 195 -3.34 -2.67 21.33
N LYS A 196 -2.10 -2.18 21.15
CA LYS A 196 -1.81 -0.73 21.19
C LYS A 196 -2.63 0.02 20.16
N THR A 197 -2.64 -0.45 18.91
CA THR A 197 -3.35 0.18 17.80
C THR A 197 -4.87 0.17 18.06
N VAL A 198 -5.42 -0.96 18.51
CA VAL A 198 -6.85 -1.08 18.83
C VAL A 198 -7.25 -0.10 19.93
N ARG A 199 -6.50 -0.05 21.05
CA ARG A 199 -6.80 0.86 22.17
C ARG A 199 -6.72 2.33 21.75
N LEU A 200 -5.69 2.70 21.00
CA LEU A 200 -5.49 4.08 20.55
C LEU A 200 -6.63 4.49 19.60
N PHE A 201 -7.01 3.61 18.67
CA PHE A 201 -8.14 3.85 17.79
C PHE A 201 -9.44 4.07 18.56
N LEU A 202 -9.80 3.14 19.46
CA LEU A 202 -11.05 3.21 20.23
C LEU A 202 -11.11 4.48 21.09
N MET A 203 -9.99 4.84 21.74
CA MET A 203 -9.92 6.05 22.56
C MET A 203 -10.21 7.30 21.73
N TRP A 204 -9.56 7.45 20.60
CA TRP A 204 -9.71 8.64 19.75
C TRP A 204 -11.01 8.63 18.96
N ALA A 205 -11.52 7.48 18.54
CA ALA A 205 -12.82 7.37 17.87
C ALA A 205 -13.99 7.76 18.82
N THR A 206 -13.88 7.42 20.12
CA THR A 206 -14.82 7.90 21.14
C THR A 206 -14.76 9.41 21.28
N GLU A 207 -13.57 9.98 21.32
CA GLU A 207 -13.35 11.42 21.43
C GLU A 207 -13.82 12.20 20.19
N ALA A 208 -13.58 11.63 19.00
CA ALA A 208 -13.98 12.21 17.72
C ALA A 208 -15.50 12.10 17.45
N GLY A 209 -16.17 11.11 18.02
CA GLY A 209 -17.59 10.83 17.79
C GLY A 209 -17.93 10.42 16.34
N ASN A 210 -16.94 9.94 15.58
CA ASN A 210 -17.09 9.59 14.17
C ASN A 210 -17.51 8.14 13.91
N VAL A 211 -17.59 7.34 14.97
CA VAL A 211 -18.14 5.96 15.00
C VAL A 211 -18.69 5.66 16.40
N ASP A 212 -19.74 4.86 16.46
CA ASP A 212 -20.28 4.35 17.72
C ASP A 212 -19.40 3.22 18.25
N VAL A 213 -18.51 3.58 19.18
CA VAL A 213 -17.54 2.64 19.78
C VAL A 213 -18.20 1.62 20.69
N ASP A 214 -19.29 1.99 21.38
CA ASP A 214 -20.02 1.08 22.27
C ASP A 214 -20.75 0.00 21.46
N ALA A 215 -21.41 0.39 20.38
CA ALA A 215 -21.98 -0.58 19.44
C ALA A 215 -20.94 -1.50 18.79
N LEU A 216 -19.70 -1.02 18.55
CA LEU A 216 -18.61 -1.88 18.09
C LEU A 216 -18.20 -2.91 19.16
N ARG A 217 -18.08 -2.51 20.43
CA ARG A 217 -17.74 -3.40 21.56
C ARG A 217 -18.81 -4.44 21.83
N ASP A 218 -20.07 -4.06 21.68
CA ASP A 218 -21.19 -4.99 21.88
C ASP A 218 -21.28 -6.06 20.78
N ARG A 219 -20.84 -5.71 19.59
CA ARG A 219 -20.97 -6.59 18.41
C ARG A 219 -19.73 -7.42 18.12
N PHE A 220 -18.55 -6.96 18.49
CA PHE A 220 -17.26 -7.57 18.12
C PHE A 220 -16.39 -7.83 19.36
N ASP A 221 -15.70 -8.98 19.37
CA ASP A 221 -14.70 -9.28 20.40
C ASP A 221 -13.38 -8.54 20.08
N LEU A 222 -13.22 -7.36 20.66
CA LEU A 222 -12.10 -6.49 20.36
C LEU A 222 -10.90 -6.79 21.27
N PRO A 223 -9.67 -7.04 20.73
CA PRO A 223 -8.48 -7.40 21.49
C PRO A 223 -7.92 -6.19 22.25
N THR A 224 -8.58 -5.77 23.31
CA THR A 224 -8.16 -4.65 24.15
C THR A 224 -7.14 -5.03 25.23
N GLY A 225 -6.83 -6.32 25.41
CA GLY A 225 -5.92 -6.84 26.43
C GLY A 225 -6.46 -6.67 27.85
N SER A 226 -5.59 -6.73 28.87
CA SER A 226 -5.98 -6.58 30.27
C SER A 226 -6.47 -5.17 30.61
N ALA A 227 -7.34 -5.05 31.62
CA ALA A 227 -7.88 -3.76 32.09
C ALA A 227 -6.86 -2.85 32.80
N SER A 228 -5.57 -3.25 32.87
CA SER A 228 -4.51 -2.44 33.46
C SER A 228 -4.31 -1.13 32.70
N ARG A 229 -4.00 -0.06 33.44
CA ARG A 229 -3.68 1.26 32.85
C ARG A 229 -2.55 1.14 31.84
N TRP A 230 -2.83 1.46 30.58
CA TRP A 230 -1.82 1.50 29.54
C TRP A 230 -1.12 2.88 29.52
N ILE A 231 0.20 2.88 29.55
CA ILE A 231 1.03 4.09 29.36
C ILE A 231 1.86 3.83 28.10
N GLY A 232 1.51 4.51 27.00
CA GLY A 232 2.30 4.46 25.78
C GLY A 232 3.52 5.38 25.94
N THR A 233 4.71 4.87 25.60
CA THR A 233 5.91 5.69 25.47
C THR A 233 6.30 5.71 24.01
N LEU A 234 6.48 6.90 23.44
CA LEU A 234 6.97 7.11 22.09
C LEU A 234 8.50 6.94 22.04
N ALA A 235 9.05 6.80 20.83
CA ALA A 235 10.49 6.63 20.64
C ALA A 235 11.32 7.86 21.12
N ASP A 236 10.68 9.03 21.17
CA ASP A 236 11.25 10.29 21.69
C ASP A 236 11.09 10.46 23.22
N GLY A 237 10.54 9.44 23.91
CA GLY A 237 10.32 9.44 25.35
C GLY A 237 9.02 10.13 25.81
N THR A 238 8.20 10.66 24.92
CA THR A 238 6.89 11.23 25.22
C THR A 238 5.93 10.14 25.72
N LYS A 239 5.15 10.44 26.79
CA LYS A 239 4.18 9.50 27.41
C LYS A 239 2.77 9.91 27.12
#